data_145ff7963b7fe21344ad642e297da386
#
_entry.id   145ff7963b7fe21344ad642e297da386
#
_cell.length_a   1.000
_cell.length_b   1.000
_cell.length_c   1.000
_cell.angle_alpha   90.00
_cell.angle_beta   90.00
_cell.angle_gamma   90.00
#
_symmetry.space_group_name_H-M   'P 1'
#
loop_
_entity.id
_entity.type
_entity.pdbx_description
1 polymer ?
#
loop_
_entity_poly.entity_id
_entity_poly.type
_entity_poly.pdbx_seq_one_letter_code
_entity_poly.pdbx_strand_id
1 'polypeptide(L)'
;MTKAHIVFIDNKYDELKSDTVMLQKFKRQKYSDNLELLPKISISADNFTILKGPTEYRQSLLELIKNAKRRIYLIALYLEQDDAGKDILSAIYQAKQQRPDLDVAVLVDWHRAQRGRIGDKTASTNADWYCAIKQQYPGVSFPVYGVPINTREALGVLHLKGSVIDDTVAYTGASINDVYLHRHDKYRYDRYQLLHNQILADSFVEYVQNNLISTTNAVNRLDDCHRPRSPEIKRDIRKFRQSLRKVNYEFIPNADNHQLAVTPLVGLGKNSLLNQTIRNVIGAVNEKLVICTPYFNLPVPLVKGITRLLRSGKKVEIIVGDKTANDFYIPESEPFKIIGALPYLYEINLRKFIVNLQDYVDKEQLIVRLWRDDDNTYHLKGMWADNDWFLITGNNLNPRAVNLDLENGILIHDPHHELQPQIENELDRIRTHTTVVSHYQQLQSDQFYPPKVHKLLRRLRRAGVDKIVSRIL
;
A
#
# COMPACT_ATOMS: atom_id res chain seq x y z
N MET A 1 26.41 53.67 10.70
CA MET A 1 25.59 53.01 9.63
C MET A 1 24.25 53.68 9.62
N THR A 2 23.94 54.35 8.55
CA THR A 2 22.79 55.26 8.42
C THR A 2 21.49 54.49 8.24
N LYS A 3 20.36 55.01 8.75
CA LYS A 3 18.98 54.46 8.62
C LYS A 3 18.62 54.00 7.17
N ALA A 4 19.22 54.57 6.15
CA ALA A 4 19.05 54.19 4.76
C ALA A 4 19.60 52.80 4.40
N HIS A 5 20.66 52.29 5.08
CA HIS A 5 21.21 50.95 4.82
C HIS A 5 20.35 49.85 5.43
N ILE A 6 19.66 50.12 6.52
CA ILE A 6 18.77 49.15 7.18
C ILE A 6 17.50 48.97 6.37
N VAL A 7 16.93 50.07 5.85
CA VAL A 7 15.73 50.02 4.99
C VAL A 7 16.00 49.30 3.65
N PHE A 8 17.19 49.36 3.09
CA PHE A 8 17.57 48.71 1.84
C PHE A 8 17.78 47.17 2.02
N ILE A 9 18.25 46.76 3.22
CA ILE A 9 18.42 45.34 3.58
C ILE A 9 17.06 44.71 3.89
N ASP A 10 16.17 45.40 4.59
CA ASP A 10 14.81 44.93 4.88
C ASP A 10 13.98 44.76 3.59
N ASN A 11 14.00 45.77 2.68
CA ASN A 11 13.32 45.68 1.40
C ASN A 11 13.82 44.50 0.53
N LYS A 12 15.14 44.27 0.49
CA LYS A 12 15.71 43.17 -0.30
C LYS A 12 15.43 41.79 0.34
N TYR A 13 15.29 41.74 1.65
CA TYR A 13 14.90 40.52 2.39
C TYR A 13 13.43 40.21 2.20
N ASP A 14 12.57 41.21 2.11
CA ASP A 14 11.14 41.07 1.84
C ASP A 14 10.86 40.73 0.37
N GLU A 15 11.61 41.28 -0.58
CA GLU A 15 11.56 40.86 -2.00
C GLU A 15 12.01 39.40 -2.16
N LEU A 16 13.11 38.97 -1.55
CA LEU A 16 13.59 37.58 -1.59
C LEU A 16 12.61 36.60 -0.94
N LYS A 17 11.92 37.00 0.13
CA LYS A 17 10.83 36.22 0.72
C LYS A 17 9.63 36.15 -0.21
N SER A 18 9.24 37.25 -0.80
CA SER A 18 8.12 37.34 -1.77
C SER A 18 8.37 36.42 -2.98
N ASP A 19 9.56 36.47 -3.58
CA ASP A 19 9.93 35.62 -4.71
C ASP A 19 9.96 34.14 -4.33
N THR A 20 10.42 33.81 -3.12
CA THR A 20 10.45 32.44 -2.62
C THR A 20 9.02 31.91 -2.42
N VAL A 21 8.11 32.70 -1.86
CA VAL A 21 6.71 32.36 -1.65
C VAL A 21 5.99 32.21 -3.00
N MET A 22 6.24 33.11 -3.95
CA MET A 22 5.67 33.02 -5.30
C MET A 22 6.12 31.74 -6.02
N LEU A 23 7.41 31.42 -5.99
CA LEU A 23 7.95 30.18 -6.58
C LEU A 23 7.36 28.92 -5.92
N GLN A 24 7.12 28.93 -4.62
CA GLN A 24 6.47 27.83 -3.93
C GLN A 24 5.02 27.68 -4.35
N LYS A 25 4.27 28.79 -4.50
CA LYS A 25 2.88 28.78 -4.98
C LYS A 25 2.78 28.24 -6.41
N PHE A 26 3.67 28.66 -7.32
CA PHE A 26 3.74 28.13 -8.68
C PHE A 26 4.02 26.61 -8.70
N LYS A 27 4.96 26.14 -7.88
CA LYS A 27 5.26 24.72 -7.80
C LYS A 27 4.08 23.91 -7.28
N ARG A 28 3.39 24.40 -6.24
CA ARG A 28 2.20 23.75 -5.70
C ARG A 28 1.11 23.69 -6.77
N GLN A 29 0.82 24.81 -7.46
CA GLN A 29 -0.17 24.84 -8.52
C GLN A 29 0.10 23.77 -9.57
N LYS A 30 1.34 23.64 -10.06
CA LYS A 30 1.70 22.59 -11.00
C LYS A 30 1.38 21.17 -10.50
N TYR A 31 1.53 20.90 -9.20
CA TYR A 31 1.17 19.59 -8.65
C TYR A 31 -0.36 19.43 -8.58
N SER A 32 -1.10 20.47 -8.23
CA SER A 32 -2.57 20.48 -8.26
C SER A 32 -3.08 20.24 -9.68
N ASP A 33 -2.59 21.01 -10.66
CA ASP A 33 -2.95 20.85 -12.07
C ASP A 33 -2.73 19.41 -12.57
N ASN A 34 -1.62 18.78 -12.16
CA ASN A 34 -1.35 17.39 -12.54
C ASN A 34 -2.36 16.40 -11.92
N LEU A 35 -2.93 16.67 -10.74
CA LEU A 35 -3.99 15.85 -10.15
C LEU A 35 -5.34 16.12 -10.82
N GLU A 36 -5.62 17.37 -11.13
CA GLU A 36 -6.86 17.81 -11.79
C GLU A 36 -6.97 17.27 -13.22
N LEU A 37 -5.84 17.11 -13.93
CA LEU A 37 -5.76 16.54 -15.27
C LEU A 37 -5.96 15.01 -15.32
N LEU A 38 -5.96 14.32 -14.20
CA LEU A 38 -6.20 12.87 -14.19
C LEU A 38 -7.64 12.57 -14.64
N PRO A 39 -7.85 11.52 -15.45
CA PRO A 39 -9.19 11.07 -15.79
C PRO A 39 -9.92 10.58 -14.54
N LYS A 40 -11.21 10.86 -14.42
CA LYS A 40 -12.00 10.64 -13.21
C LYS A 40 -13.28 9.88 -13.51
N ILE A 41 -13.68 9.05 -12.54
CA ILE A 41 -14.95 8.33 -12.50
C ILE A 41 -15.79 8.95 -11.39
N SER A 42 -16.99 9.42 -11.71
CA SER A 42 -17.93 9.94 -10.72
C SER A 42 -18.40 8.83 -9.78
N ILE A 43 -18.45 9.13 -8.49
CA ILE A 43 -19.00 8.25 -7.47
C ILE A 43 -19.82 9.07 -6.48
N SER A 44 -20.95 8.54 -5.98
CA SER A 44 -21.66 9.18 -4.87
C SER A 44 -21.07 8.77 -3.53
N ALA A 45 -21.22 9.61 -2.51
CA ALA A 45 -20.78 9.31 -1.15
C ALA A 45 -21.45 8.04 -0.58
N ASP A 46 -22.69 7.75 -0.96
CA ASP A 46 -23.42 6.53 -0.56
C ASP A 46 -22.83 5.25 -1.14
N ASN A 47 -22.10 5.36 -2.25
CA ASN A 47 -21.42 4.25 -2.92
C ASN A 47 -19.97 4.07 -2.47
N PHE A 48 -19.52 4.86 -1.50
CA PHE A 48 -18.20 4.76 -0.89
C PHE A 48 -18.36 4.46 0.61
N THR A 49 -17.88 3.29 1.05
CA THR A 49 -17.98 2.86 2.45
C THR A 49 -16.60 2.56 3.02
N ILE A 50 -16.29 3.16 4.17
CA ILE A 50 -15.09 2.85 4.96
C ILE A 50 -15.49 1.89 6.09
N LEU A 51 -15.03 0.66 6.02
CA LEU A 51 -15.29 -0.37 7.02
C LEU A 51 -14.44 -0.15 8.28
N LYS A 52 -14.94 -0.60 9.41
CA LYS A 52 -14.33 -0.34 10.73
C LYS A 52 -13.05 -1.14 10.97
N GLY A 53 -12.94 -2.33 10.37
CA GLY A 53 -11.80 -3.18 10.62
C GLY A 53 -11.84 -4.53 9.87
N PRO A 54 -10.87 -5.41 10.14
CA PRO A 54 -10.68 -6.65 9.40
C PRO A 54 -11.86 -7.64 9.53
N THR A 55 -12.53 -7.68 10.68
CA THR A 55 -13.71 -8.55 10.89
C THR A 55 -14.87 -8.15 9.99
N GLU A 56 -15.19 -6.86 9.95
CA GLU A 56 -16.25 -6.34 9.10
C GLU A 56 -15.92 -6.53 7.62
N TYR A 57 -14.66 -6.32 7.23
CA TYR A 57 -14.21 -6.59 5.86
C TYR A 57 -14.35 -8.06 5.48
N ARG A 58 -13.95 -8.99 6.35
CA ARG A 58 -14.13 -10.43 6.12
C ARG A 58 -15.60 -10.79 5.93
N GLN A 59 -16.47 -10.30 6.78
CA GLN A 59 -17.92 -10.54 6.69
C GLN A 59 -18.49 -9.97 5.40
N SER A 60 -18.16 -8.72 5.07
CA SER A 60 -18.60 -8.06 3.83
C SER A 60 -18.10 -8.80 2.59
N LEU A 61 -16.84 -9.24 2.57
CA LEU A 61 -16.27 -9.97 1.44
C LEU A 61 -16.97 -11.32 1.24
N LEU A 62 -17.23 -12.08 2.30
CA LEU A 62 -17.95 -13.35 2.23
C LEU A 62 -19.40 -13.15 1.75
N GLU A 63 -20.07 -12.11 2.22
CA GLU A 63 -21.45 -11.80 1.80
C GLU A 63 -21.50 -11.35 0.33
N LEU A 64 -20.55 -10.52 -0.13
CA LEU A 64 -20.43 -10.15 -1.54
C LEU A 64 -20.21 -11.39 -2.41
N ILE A 65 -19.28 -12.28 -2.04
CA ILE A 65 -19.01 -13.54 -2.79
C ILE A 65 -20.26 -14.41 -2.86
N LYS A 66 -20.96 -14.62 -1.74
CA LYS A 66 -22.18 -15.41 -1.66
C LYS A 66 -23.27 -14.90 -2.61
N ASN A 67 -23.42 -13.58 -2.71
CA ASN A 67 -24.47 -12.92 -3.48
C ASN A 67 -24.04 -12.51 -4.90
N ALA A 68 -22.79 -12.78 -5.30
CA ALA A 68 -22.27 -12.44 -6.62
C ALA A 68 -23.13 -13.04 -7.75
N LYS A 69 -23.47 -12.22 -8.75
CA LYS A 69 -24.38 -12.61 -9.86
C LYS A 69 -23.65 -12.77 -11.19
N ARG A 70 -22.57 -12.01 -11.42
CA ARG A 70 -21.89 -11.93 -12.72
C ARG A 70 -20.43 -12.34 -12.64
N ARG A 71 -19.68 -11.81 -11.68
CA ARG A 71 -18.22 -11.97 -11.64
C ARG A 71 -17.61 -11.89 -10.25
N ILE A 72 -16.51 -12.63 -10.04
CA ILE A 72 -15.63 -12.54 -8.87
C ILE A 72 -14.18 -12.52 -9.36
N TYR A 73 -13.48 -11.41 -9.19
CA TYR A 73 -12.04 -11.27 -9.45
C TYR A 73 -11.33 -10.97 -8.14
N LEU A 74 -10.74 -12.00 -7.54
CA LEU A 74 -10.01 -11.88 -6.28
C LEU A 74 -8.53 -11.61 -6.56
N ILE A 75 -7.99 -10.49 -6.06
CA ILE A 75 -6.60 -10.10 -6.30
C ILE A 75 -5.91 -9.86 -4.97
N ALA A 76 -4.84 -10.60 -4.70
CA ALA A 76 -4.04 -10.46 -3.49
C ALA A 76 -2.57 -10.84 -3.72
N LEU A 77 -1.66 -10.40 -2.86
CA LEU A 77 -0.28 -10.90 -2.86
C LEU A 77 -0.27 -12.41 -2.61
N TYR A 78 -1.11 -12.88 -1.70
CA TYR A 78 -1.34 -14.30 -1.43
C TYR A 78 -2.72 -14.56 -0.85
N LEU A 79 -3.20 -15.76 -1.10
CA LEU A 79 -4.33 -16.42 -0.45
C LEU A 79 -3.75 -17.62 0.29
N GLU A 80 -3.70 -17.56 1.62
CA GLU A 80 -2.96 -18.51 2.44
C GLU A 80 -3.79 -19.77 2.72
N GLN A 81 -3.10 -20.92 2.86
CA GLN A 81 -3.69 -22.17 3.32
C GLN A 81 -3.88 -22.11 4.85
N ASP A 82 -4.85 -21.31 5.30
CA ASP A 82 -5.30 -21.21 6.70
C ASP A 82 -6.83 -21.13 6.75
N ASP A 83 -7.41 -20.89 7.91
CA ASP A 83 -8.86 -20.95 8.06
C ASP A 83 -9.56 -19.81 7.27
N ALA A 84 -9.04 -18.61 7.33
CA ALA A 84 -9.59 -17.48 6.58
C ALA A 84 -9.47 -17.70 5.06
N GLY A 85 -8.32 -18.20 4.59
CA GLY A 85 -8.15 -18.53 3.18
C GLY A 85 -9.08 -19.63 2.70
N LYS A 86 -9.30 -20.67 3.53
CA LYS A 86 -10.27 -21.73 3.26
C LYS A 86 -11.71 -21.21 3.21
N ASP A 87 -12.09 -20.34 4.18
CA ASP A 87 -13.43 -19.73 4.20
C ASP A 87 -13.70 -18.99 2.87
N ILE A 88 -12.76 -18.15 2.42
CA ILE A 88 -12.90 -17.36 1.18
C ILE A 88 -12.92 -18.26 -0.06
N LEU A 89 -11.96 -19.18 -0.21
CA LEU A 89 -11.87 -20.01 -1.40
C LEU A 89 -13.05 -20.98 -1.51
N SER A 90 -13.50 -21.55 -0.38
CA SER A 90 -14.70 -22.40 -0.33
C SER A 90 -15.98 -21.62 -0.69
N ALA A 91 -16.11 -20.36 -0.21
CA ALA A 91 -17.24 -19.50 -0.58
C ALA A 91 -17.27 -19.23 -2.08
N ILE A 92 -16.12 -19.04 -2.75
CA ILE A 92 -16.04 -18.85 -4.21
C ILE A 92 -16.45 -20.14 -4.94
N TYR A 93 -15.98 -21.32 -4.48
CA TYR A 93 -16.39 -22.60 -5.06
C TYR A 93 -17.91 -22.83 -4.94
N GLN A 94 -18.49 -22.55 -3.76
CA GLN A 94 -19.92 -22.66 -3.52
C GLN A 94 -20.73 -21.68 -4.39
N ALA A 95 -20.28 -20.42 -4.52
CA ALA A 95 -20.91 -19.44 -5.38
C ALA A 95 -20.90 -19.89 -6.86
N LYS A 96 -19.77 -20.40 -7.36
CA LYS A 96 -19.62 -20.93 -8.72
C LYS A 96 -20.44 -22.20 -8.95
N GLN A 97 -20.57 -23.06 -7.94
CA GLN A 97 -21.40 -24.25 -8.00
C GLN A 97 -22.90 -23.91 -8.13
N GLN A 98 -23.35 -22.91 -7.36
CA GLN A 98 -24.75 -22.44 -7.41
C GLN A 98 -25.05 -21.64 -8.69
N ARG A 99 -24.06 -20.98 -9.26
CA ARG A 99 -24.15 -20.12 -10.45
C ARG A 99 -23.02 -20.48 -11.43
N PRO A 100 -23.24 -21.54 -12.27
CA PRO A 100 -22.22 -22.02 -13.20
C PRO A 100 -21.70 -20.95 -14.19
N ASP A 101 -22.53 -19.98 -14.54
CA ASP A 101 -22.18 -18.90 -15.49
C ASP A 101 -21.35 -17.75 -14.82
N LEU A 102 -21.15 -17.79 -13.49
CA LEU A 102 -20.38 -16.79 -12.79
C LEU A 102 -18.93 -16.74 -13.32
N ASP A 103 -18.49 -15.57 -13.79
CA ASP A 103 -17.12 -15.37 -14.24
C ASP A 103 -16.19 -15.20 -13.01
N VAL A 104 -15.25 -16.14 -12.83
CA VAL A 104 -14.40 -16.18 -11.63
C VAL A 104 -12.94 -16.30 -12.02
N ALA A 105 -12.11 -15.41 -11.44
CA ALA A 105 -10.67 -15.52 -11.48
C ALA A 105 -10.05 -15.13 -10.13
N VAL A 106 -9.07 -15.90 -9.67
CA VAL A 106 -8.23 -15.58 -8.50
C VAL A 106 -6.81 -15.31 -8.98
N LEU A 107 -6.22 -14.21 -8.57
CA LEU A 107 -4.84 -13.83 -8.93
C LEU A 107 -3.99 -13.63 -7.68
N VAL A 108 -2.86 -14.33 -7.63
CA VAL A 108 -1.87 -14.21 -6.55
C VAL A 108 -0.46 -14.14 -7.11
N ASP A 109 0.51 -13.72 -6.30
CA ASP A 109 1.91 -13.72 -6.73
C ASP A 109 2.41 -15.15 -6.96
N TRP A 110 3.06 -15.36 -8.10
CA TRP A 110 3.59 -16.64 -8.56
C TRP A 110 4.59 -17.27 -7.60
N HIS A 111 5.56 -16.48 -7.15
CA HIS A 111 6.63 -16.98 -6.28
C HIS A 111 6.12 -17.21 -4.87
N ARG A 112 5.28 -16.29 -4.38
CA ARG A 112 4.69 -16.36 -3.04
C ARG A 112 3.81 -17.59 -2.87
N ALA A 113 3.05 -17.96 -3.88
CA ALA A 113 2.16 -19.12 -3.85
C ALA A 113 2.92 -20.46 -3.87
N GLN A 114 4.13 -20.49 -4.43
CA GLN A 114 4.92 -21.72 -4.62
C GLN A 114 6.03 -21.92 -3.60
N ARG A 115 6.12 -21.10 -2.56
CA ARG A 115 7.01 -21.33 -1.43
C ARG A 115 6.24 -21.64 -0.17
N GLY A 116 6.83 -22.44 0.73
CA GLY A 116 6.31 -22.65 2.07
C GLY A 116 6.35 -21.37 2.92
N ARG A 117 5.68 -21.39 4.07
CA ARG A 117 5.75 -20.30 5.06
C ARG A 117 7.19 -20.11 5.53
N ILE A 118 7.60 -18.87 5.72
CA ILE A 118 8.95 -18.55 6.22
C ILE A 118 9.10 -19.12 7.63
N GLY A 119 9.98 -20.12 7.77
CA GLY A 119 10.26 -20.81 9.05
C GLY A 119 9.45 -22.08 9.28
N ASP A 120 8.56 -22.46 8.36
CA ASP A 120 7.88 -23.74 8.37
C ASP A 120 8.68 -24.78 7.56
N LYS A 121 8.76 -25.99 8.09
CA LYS A 121 9.45 -27.11 7.42
C LYS A 121 8.51 -28.00 6.61
N THR A 122 7.21 -27.66 6.56
CA THR A 122 6.22 -28.39 5.76
C THR A 122 6.49 -28.17 4.27
N ALA A 123 6.46 -29.26 3.51
CA ALA A 123 6.71 -29.22 2.07
C ALA A 123 5.53 -28.66 1.25
N SER A 124 4.34 -28.49 1.85
CA SER A 124 3.13 -28.02 1.18
C SER A 124 3.16 -26.51 0.92
N THR A 125 2.78 -26.11 -0.27
CA THR A 125 2.68 -24.72 -0.71
C THR A 125 1.21 -24.31 -0.90
N ASN A 126 0.92 -23.00 -0.95
CA ASN A 126 -0.42 -22.54 -1.28
C ASN A 126 -0.87 -23.06 -2.66
N ALA A 127 0.04 -23.13 -3.63
CA ALA A 127 -0.27 -23.66 -4.96
C ALA A 127 -0.66 -25.15 -4.93
N ASP A 128 -0.05 -25.96 -4.06
CA ASP A 128 -0.44 -27.37 -3.88
C ASP A 128 -1.83 -27.47 -3.24
N TRP A 129 -2.13 -26.57 -2.31
CA TRP A 129 -3.46 -26.48 -1.72
C TRP A 129 -4.53 -26.05 -2.74
N TYR A 130 -4.24 -25.08 -3.64
CA TYR A 130 -5.21 -24.71 -4.69
C TYR A 130 -5.54 -25.90 -5.62
N CYS A 131 -4.54 -26.74 -5.92
CA CYS A 131 -4.76 -27.96 -6.67
C CYS A 131 -5.63 -28.98 -5.87
N ALA A 132 -5.35 -29.15 -4.58
CA ALA A 132 -6.05 -30.11 -3.72
C ALA A 132 -7.52 -29.70 -3.46
N ILE A 133 -7.81 -28.42 -3.21
CA ILE A 133 -9.17 -27.96 -2.94
C ILE A 133 -10.08 -28.09 -4.17
N LYS A 134 -9.54 -27.90 -5.37
CA LYS A 134 -10.26 -28.11 -6.62
C LYS A 134 -10.83 -29.52 -6.73
N GLN A 135 -10.12 -30.52 -6.23
CA GLN A 135 -10.58 -31.92 -6.24
C GLN A 135 -11.76 -32.16 -5.30
N GLN A 136 -11.99 -31.27 -4.32
CA GLN A 136 -13.14 -31.37 -3.40
C GLN A 136 -14.45 -30.85 -4.03
N TYR A 137 -14.37 -30.17 -5.18
CA TYR A 137 -15.52 -29.59 -5.89
C TYR A 137 -15.61 -30.15 -7.33
N PRO A 138 -15.92 -31.43 -7.51
CA PRO A 138 -15.98 -32.03 -8.84
C PRO A 138 -17.05 -31.34 -9.71
N GLY A 139 -16.67 -31.02 -10.95
CA GLY A 139 -17.53 -30.30 -11.88
C GLY A 139 -17.52 -28.77 -11.74
N VAL A 140 -16.88 -28.22 -10.71
CA VAL A 140 -16.72 -26.77 -10.53
C VAL A 140 -15.28 -26.37 -10.86
N SER A 141 -15.10 -25.45 -11.80
CA SER A 141 -13.77 -25.00 -12.18
C SER A 141 -13.72 -23.49 -12.44
N PHE A 142 -12.68 -22.87 -11.94
CA PHE A 142 -12.26 -21.51 -12.28
C PHE A 142 -10.74 -21.41 -12.12
N PRO A 143 -10.07 -20.45 -12.80
CA PRO A 143 -8.62 -20.31 -12.71
C PRO A 143 -8.17 -19.65 -11.42
N VAL A 144 -7.09 -20.20 -10.83
CA VAL A 144 -6.25 -19.52 -9.86
C VAL A 144 -4.92 -19.21 -10.55
N TYR A 145 -4.70 -17.96 -10.91
CA TYR A 145 -3.51 -17.52 -11.65
C TYR A 145 -2.38 -17.12 -10.72
N GLY A 146 -1.18 -17.57 -11.04
CA GLY A 146 0.07 -17.06 -10.47
C GLY A 146 0.71 -16.02 -11.39
N VAL A 147 0.89 -14.81 -10.90
CA VAL A 147 1.39 -13.68 -11.67
C VAL A 147 2.83 -13.33 -11.24
N PRO A 148 3.85 -13.66 -12.05
CA PRO A 148 5.24 -13.36 -11.73
C PRO A 148 5.62 -11.96 -12.22
N ILE A 149 5.89 -11.02 -11.31
CA ILE A 149 6.34 -9.67 -11.69
C ILE A 149 7.82 -9.62 -12.00
N ASN A 150 8.61 -10.50 -11.41
CA ASN A 150 10.03 -10.63 -11.72
C ASN A 150 10.43 -12.12 -11.66
N THR A 151 11.67 -12.41 -12.07
CA THR A 151 12.21 -13.78 -12.05
C THR A 151 12.53 -14.33 -10.66
N ARG A 152 12.45 -13.49 -9.62
CA ARG A 152 12.61 -13.83 -8.20
C ARG A 152 11.71 -12.93 -7.34
N GLU A 153 11.12 -13.47 -6.29
CA GLU A 153 10.28 -12.75 -5.32
C GLU A 153 10.98 -11.50 -4.75
N ALA A 154 12.25 -11.62 -4.40
CA ALA A 154 13.03 -10.51 -3.85
C ALA A 154 13.19 -9.31 -4.80
N LEU A 155 12.97 -9.49 -6.11
CA LEU A 155 13.14 -8.47 -7.14
C LEU A 155 11.81 -7.88 -7.64
N GLY A 156 10.69 -8.23 -7.01
CA GLY A 156 9.37 -7.68 -7.30
C GLY A 156 8.27 -8.73 -7.30
N VAL A 157 7.12 -8.35 -6.76
CA VAL A 157 5.93 -9.19 -6.58
C VAL A 157 4.67 -8.52 -7.13
N LEU A 158 3.63 -9.33 -7.34
CA LEU A 158 2.27 -8.84 -7.55
C LEU A 158 1.75 -8.25 -6.24
N HIS A 159 1.67 -6.93 -6.17
CA HIS A 159 1.16 -6.25 -4.98
C HIS A 159 -0.12 -5.45 -5.26
N LEU A 160 -0.80 -5.77 -6.37
CA LEU A 160 -2.12 -5.22 -6.67
C LEU A 160 -3.11 -5.58 -5.57
N LYS A 161 -4.06 -4.69 -5.35
CA LYS A 161 -5.13 -4.78 -4.38
C LYS A 161 -6.47 -4.44 -5.02
N GLY A 162 -7.56 -4.74 -4.33
CA GLY A 162 -8.90 -4.51 -4.81
C GLY A 162 -9.46 -5.71 -5.53
N SER A 163 -10.32 -6.46 -4.83
CA SER A 163 -11.11 -7.53 -5.43
C SER A 163 -12.39 -6.97 -6.02
N VAL A 164 -12.83 -7.50 -7.15
CA VAL A 164 -14.06 -7.07 -7.81
C VAL A 164 -15.11 -8.15 -7.65
N ILE A 165 -16.25 -7.82 -7.06
CA ILE A 165 -17.41 -8.66 -6.97
C ILE A 165 -18.60 -7.89 -7.60
N ASP A 166 -19.08 -8.36 -8.74
CA ASP A 166 -20.03 -7.65 -9.60
C ASP A 166 -19.54 -6.21 -9.89
N ASP A 167 -20.23 -5.19 -9.39
CA ASP A 167 -19.88 -3.77 -9.55
C ASP A 167 -19.24 -3.16 -8.30
N THR A 168 -18.85 -4.00 -7.34
CA THR A 168 -18.20 -3.55 -6.10
C THR A 168 -16.71 -3.87 -6.14
N VAL A 169 -15.88 -2.84 -5.94
CA VAL A 169 -14.45 -2.98 -5.65
C VAL A 169 -14.26 -3.01 -4.14
N ALA A 170 -13.92 -4.17 -3.60
CA ALA A 170 -13.53 -4.35 -2.21
C ALA A 170 -12.01 -4.11 -2.09
N TYR A 171 -11.62 -2.91 -1.65
CA TYR A 171 -10.23 -2.48 -1.60
C TYR A 171 -9.65 -2.57 -0.20
N THR A 172 -8.44 -3.13 -0.09
CA THR A 172 -7.65 -3.15 1.16
C THR A 172 -6.16 -3.29 0.83
N GLY A 173 -5.27 -2.81 1.69
CA GLY A 173 -3.84 -3.11 1.62
C GLY A 173 -3.47 -4.53 2.05
N ALA A 174 -4.41 -5.26 2.65
CA ALA A 174 -4.24 -6.62 3.17
C ALA A 174 -4.06 -7.67 2.06
N SER A 175 -3.52 -8.82 2.44
CA SER A 175 -3.66 -10.09 1.72
C SER A 175 -4.73 -10.95 2.41
N ILE A 176 -4.87 -12.23 2.04
CA ILE A 176 -5.91 -13.09 2.58
C ILE A 176 -5.26 -14.17 3.44
N ASN A 177 -5.39 -14.02 4.75
CA ASN A 177 -5.01 -15.00 5.78
C ASN A 177 -5.68 -14.68 7.11
N ASP A 178 -5.51 -15.55 8.10
CA ASP A 178 -6.14 -15.44 9.42
C ASP A 178 -5.89 -14.10 10.09
N VAL A 179 -4.65 -13.60 10.06
CA VAL A 179 -4.26 -12.37 10.75
C VAL A 179 -4.84 -11.13 10.05
N TYR A 180 -4.83 -11.06 8.72
CA TYR A 180 -5.39 -9.94 7.97
C TYR A 180 -6.92 -9.89 7.99
N LEU A 181 -7.58 -11.04 8.13
CA LEU A 181 -9.03 -11.13 8.18
C LEU A 181 -9.59 -11.28 9.60
N HIS A 182 -8.71 -11.17 10.62
CA HIS A 182 -9.05 -11.33 12.04
C HIS A 182 -9.93 -12.56 12.28
N ARG A 183 -9.42 -13.73 11.83
CA ARG A 183 -10.15 -14.99 11.94
C ARG A 183 -10.07 -15.57 13.34
N HIS A 184 -8.99 -15.27 14.05
CA HIS A 184 -8.69 -15.66 15.42
C HIS A 184 -8.36 -14.43 16.28
N ASP A 185 -7.66 -14.58 17.40
CA ASP A 185 -7.45 -13.53 18.40
C ASP A 185 -6.58 -12.36 17.90
N LYS A 186 -5.63 -12.62 16.97
CA LYS A 186 -4.71 -11.61 16.46
C LYS A 186 -5.16 -11.04 15.14
N TYR A 187 -4.95 -9.75 14.97
CA TYR A 187 -5.19 -9.08 13.70
C TYR A 187 -3.99 -8.26 13.23
N ARG A 188 -3.99 -8.00 11.93
CA ARG A 188 -3.09 -7.04 11.29
C ARG A 188 -3.90 -5.88 10.75
N TYR A 189 -3.73 -4.73 11.36
CA TYR A 189 -4.56 -3.57 11.06
C TYR A 189 -4.20 -2.98 9.70
N ASP A 190 -5.19 -2.84 8.83
CA ASP A 190 -5.09 -2.19 7.52
C ASP A 190 -6.34 -1.33 7.27
N ARG A 191 -6.48 -0.77 6.07
CA ARG A 191 -7.66 -0.01 5.63
C ARG A 191 -8.56 -0.89 4.78
N TYR A 192 -9.86 -0.65 4.86
CA TYR A 192 -10.87 -1.47 4.20
C TYR A 192 -11.96 -0.56 3.63
N GLN A 193 -12.14 -0.57 2.29
CA GLN A 193 -13.13 0.24 1.59
C GLN A 193 -13.95 -0.63 0.63
N LEU A 194 -15.23 -0.30 0.50
CA LEU A 194 -16.12 -0.81 -0.55
C LEU A 194 -16.51 0.36 -1.46
N LEU A 195 -16.28 0.23 -2.74
CA LEU A 195 -16.64 1.21 -3.76
C LEU A 195 -17.59 0.53 -4.74
N HIS A 196 -18.85 0.93 -4.75
CA HIS A 196 -19.85 0.40 -5.68
C HIS A 196 -19.93 1.31 -6.91
N ASN A 197 -19.29 0.89 -8.01
CA ASN A 197 -19.27 1.63 -9.26
C ASN A 197 -18.87 0.71 -10.42
N GLN A 198 -19.73 0.62 -11.41
CA GLN A 198 -19.55 -0.28 -12.56
C GLN A 198 -18.29 0.07 -13.36
N ILE A 199 -18.07 1.35 -13.71
CA ILE A 199 -16.92 1.78 -14.53
C ILE A 199 -15.60 1.47 -13.81
N LEU A 200 -15.55 1.73 -12.51
CA LEU A 200 -14.39 1.39 -11.70
C LEU A 200 -14.14 -0.12 -11.67
N ALA A 201 -15.19 -0.91 -11.42
CA ALA A 201 -15.10 -2.37 -11.40
C ALA A 201 -14.70 -2.94 -12.76
N ASP A 202 -15.27 -2.45 -13.84
CA ASP A 202 -14.92 -2.84 -15.21
C ASP A 202 -13.45 -2.53 -15.51
N SER A 203 -12.95 -1.32 -15.14
CA SER A 203 -11.56 -0.95 -15.36
C SER A 203 -10.56 -1.90 -14.66
N PHE A 204 -10.90 -2.40 -13.46
CA PHE A 204 -10.08 -3.39 -12.75
C PHE A 204 -10.09 -4.74 -13.45
N VAL A 205 -11.25 -5.21 -13.88
CA VAL A 205 -11.40 -6.50 -14.59
C VAL A 205 -10.71 -6.46 -15.94
N GLU A 206 -10.92 -5.41 -16.72
CA GLU A 206 -10.27 -5.23 -18.03
C GLU A 206 -8.75 -5.15 -17.90
N TYR A 207 -8.23 -4.45 -16.87
CA TYR A 207 -6.80 -4.45 -16.60
C TYR A 207 -6.25 -5.85 -16.36
N VAL A 208 -6.96 -6.66 -15.57
CA VAL A 208 -6.57 -8.05 -15.29
C VAL A 208 -6.60 -8.88 -16.55
N GLN A 209 -7.70 -8.83 -17.29
CA GLN A 209 -7.89 -9.65 -18.50
C GLN A 209 -6.90 -9.25 -19.59
N ASN A 210 -6.80 -7.96 -19.91
CA ASN A 210 -6.02 -7.47 -21.05
C ASN A 210 -4.52 -7.40 -20.76
N ASN A 211 -4.12 -7.10 -19.51
CA ASN A 211 -2.71 -6.85 -19.21
C ASN A 211 -2.02 -7.93 -18.38
N LEU A 212 -2.77 -8.74 -17.63
CA LEU A 212 -2.18 -9.82 -16.83
C LEU A 212 -2.39 -11.20 -17.47
N ILE A 213 -3.60 -11.52 -17.92
CA ILE A 213 -3.93 -12.89 -18.37
C ILE A 213 -3.65 -13.08 -19.86
N SER A 214 -4.19 -12.20 -20.73
CA SER A 214 -4.24 -12.44 -22.18
C SER A 214 -2.93 -12.16 -22.92
N THR A 215 -2.00 -11.42 -22.33
CA THR A 215 -0.82 -10.88 -23.05
C THR A 215 0.45 -11.70 -22.92
N THR A 216 0.45 -12.76 -22.10
CA THR A 216 1.71 -13.42 -21.75
C THR A 216 1.57 -14.90 -21.40
N ASN A 217 2.61 -15.67 -21.76
CA ASN A 217 2.78 -17.04 -21.26
C ASN A 217 3.46 -17.08 -19.87
N ALA A 218 3.75 -15.94 -19.27
CA ALA A 218 4.36 -15.88 -17.94
C ALA A 218 3.36 -16.17 -16.83
N VAL A 219 2.09 -15.81 -17.02
CA VAL A 219 1.01 -16.05 -16.06
C VAL A 219 0.44 -17.46 -16.30
N ASN A 220 0.46 -18.27 -15.27
CA ASN A 220 0.07 -19.67 -15.35
C ASN A 220 -0.92 -20.03 -14.25
N ARG A 221 -1.67 -21.10 -14.46
CA ARG A 221 -2.63 -21.64 -13.48
C ARG A 221 -1.89 -22.32 -12.34
N LEU A 222 -2.21 -21.93 -11.10
CA LEU A 222 -1.72 -22.56 -9.87
C LEU A 222 -2.64 -23.70 -9.38
N ASP A 223 -3.89 -23.71 -9.81
CA ASP A 223 -4.84 -24.80 -9.59
C ASP A 223 -4.64 -25.99 -10.52
N ASP A 224 -3.63 -25.93 -11.40
CA ASP A 224 -3.11 -27.05 -12.16
C ASP A 224 -1.91 -27.65 -11.41
N CYS A 225 -1.93 -28.98 -11.24
CA CYS A 225 -0.85 -29.69 -10.55
C CYS A 225 0.43 -29.78 -11.42
N HIS A 226 0.33 -29.60 -12.74
CA HIS A 226 1.46 -29.54 -13.67
C HIS A 226 1.80 -28.09 -14.00
N ARG A 227 2.62 -27.49 -13.17
CA ARG A 227 3.06 -26.10 -13.31
C ARG A 227 4.47 -25.99 -13.89
N PRO A 228 4.77 -25.02 -14.77
CA PRO A 228 6.12 -24.79 -15.24
C PRO A 228 7.02 -24.34 -14.09
N ARG A 229 8.31 -24.65 -14.17
CA ARG A 229 9.27 -24.12 -13.20
C ARG A 229 9.68 -22.69 -13.57
N SER A 230 9.97 -21.83 -12.60
CA SER A 230 10.35 -20.42 -12.85
C SER A 230 11.50 -20.24 -13.87
N PRO A 231 12.52 -21.11 -13.95
CA PRO A 231 13.54 -21.00 -15.01
C PRO A 231 13.00 -21.17 -16.42
N GLU A 232 11.96 -21.99 -16.62
CA GLU A 232 11.38 -22.30 -17.93
C GLU A 232 10.64 -21.10 -18.52
N ILE A 233 9.97 -20.30 -17.68
CA ILE A 233 9.21 -19.10 -18.08
C ILE A 233 10.00 -17.79 -17.88
N LYS A 234 11.29 -17.84 -17.57
CA LYS A 234 12.10 -16.66 -17.22
C LYS A 234 12.16 -15.60 -18.32
N ARG A 235 12.16 -16.01 -19.59
CA ARG A 235 12.16 -15.07 -20.74
C ARG A 235 10.83 -14.34 -20.84
N ASP A 236 9.73 -15.06 -20.64
CA ASP A 236 8.38 -14.50 -20.73
C ASP A 236 8.10 -13.57 -19.55
N ILE A 237 8.56 -13.91 -18.33
CA ILE A 237 8.51 -13.00 -17.16
C ILE A 237 9.22 -11.67 -17.46
N ARG A 238 10.39 -11.68 -18.11
CA ARG A 238 11.12 -10.44 -18.44
C ARG A 238 10.37 -9.57 -19.45
N LYS A 239 9.79 -10.18 -20.49
CA LYS A 239 8.96 -9.47 -21.47
C LYS A 239 7.70 -8.90 -20.82
N PHE A 240 7.03 -9.71 -20.03
CA PHE A 240 5.84 -9.32 -19.27
C PHE A 240 6.11 -8.14 -18.33
N ARG A 241 7.21 -8.17 -17.57
CA ARG A 241 7.62 -7.04 -16.73
C ARG A 241 7.82 -5.74 -17.55
N GLN A 242 8.31 -5.84 -18.78
CA GLN A 242 8.49 -4.66 -19.63
C GLN A 242 7.17 -4.09 -20.14
N SER A 243 6.19 -4.94 -20.49
CA SER A 243 4.84 -4.48 -20.89
C SER A 243 4.14 -3.79 -19.74
N LEU A 244 4.17 -4.35 -18.53
CA LEU A 244 3.53 -3.80 -17.33
C LEU A 244 3.99 -2.37 -16.93
N ARG A 245 5.17 -1.94 -17.39
CA ARG A 245 5.66 -0.59 -17.11
C ARG A 245 4.95 0.51 -17.92
N LYS A 246 4.21 0.14 -18.95
CA LYS A 246 3.61 1.06 -19.93
C LYS A 246 2.09 1.12 -19.86
N VAL A 247 1.48 0.24 -19.09
CA VAL A 247 0.02 0.11 -19.03
C VAL A 247 -0.55 0.74 -17.76
N ASN A 248 -1.75 1.30 -17.90
CA ASN A 248 -2.54 1.88 -16.82
C ASN A 248 -3.94 1.27 -16.86
N TYR A 249 -4.79 1.63 -15.89
CA TYR A 249 -6.22 1.37 -15.99
C TYR A 249 -6.81 2.20 -17.13
N GLU A 250 -7.65 1.58 -17.94
CA GLU A 250 -8.37 2.21 -19.04
C GLU A 250 -9.86 2.30 -18.68
N PHE A 251 -10.48 3.42 -18.92
CA PHE A 251 -11.90 3.66 -18.69
C PHE A 251 -12.33 4.96 -19.42
N ILE A 252 -13.63 5.12 -19.63
CA ILE A 252 -14.20 6.34 -20.15
C ILE A 252 -14.47 7.28 -18.97
N PRO A 253 -13.79 8.44 -18.87
CA PRO A 253 -14.02 9.39 -17.80
C PRO A 253 -15.44 9.97 -17.88
N ASN A 254 -16.09 10.12 -16.72
CA ASN A 254 -17.43 10.68 -16.61
C ASN A 254 -17.58 11.70 -15.47
N ALA A 255 -16.45 12.20 -14.94
CA ALA A 255 -16.43 13.21 -13.90
C ALA A 255 -15.44 14.33 -14.23
N ASP A 256 -15.73 15.53 -13.72
CA ASP A 256 -14.85 16.71 -13.74
C ASP A 256 -14.22 16.98 -12.36
N ASN A 257 -13.68 18.21 -12.18
CA ASN A 257 -13.04 18.61 -10.92
C ASN A 257 -14.01 19.18 -9.87
N HIS A 258 -15.30 19.20 -10.15
CA HIS A 258 -16.32 19.82 -9.28
C HIS A 258 -17.24 18.79 -8.59
N GLN A 259 -16.88 17.50 -8.60
CA GLN A 259 -17.69 16.45 -8.02
C GLN A 259 -16.81 15.39 -7.36
N LEU A 260 -17.39 14.65 -6.42
CA LEU A 260 -16.73 13.51 -5.82
C LEU A 260 -16.42 12.46 -6.89
N ALA A 261 -15.14 12.11 -7.01
CA ALA A 261 -14.66 11.25 -8.07
C ALA A 261 -13.48 10.40 -7.64
N VAL A 262 -13.25 9.32 -8.36
CA VAL A 262 -12.14 8.38 -8.14
C VAL A 262 -11.32 8.19 -9.41
N THR A 263 -10.01 8.01 -9.25
CA THR A 263 -9.09 7.66 -10.33
C THR A 263 -8.34 6.39 -9.94
N PRO A 264 -8.55 5.26 -10.62
CA PRO A 264 -7.75 4.06 -10.40
C PRO A 264 -6.34 4.27 -10.98
N LEU A 265 -5.34 3.89 -10.20
CA LEU A 265 -3.92 4.08 -10.50
C LEU A 265 -3.17 2.77 -10.38
N VAL A 266 -2.28 2.48 -11.31
CA VAL A 266 -1.40 1.31 -11.25
C VAL A 266 0.01 1.72 -11.64
N GLY A 267 0.99 0.92 -11.25
CA GLY A 267 2.32 1.20 -11.74
C GLY A 267 3.41 0.27 -11.28
N LEU A 268 4.41 0.14 -12.13
CA LEU A 268 5.64 -0.61 -11.92
C LEU A 268 6.84 0.28 -12.20
N GLY A 269 7.62 0.58 -11.12
CA GLY A 269 8.82 1.40 -11.20
C GLY A 269 8.59 2.88 -10.94
N LYS A 270 9.68 3.59 -10.67
CA LYS A 270 9.72 4.95 -10.10
C LYS A 270 8.96 6.04 -10.90
N ASN A 271 8.79 5.84 -12.19
CA ASN A 271 8.15 6.80 -13.10
C ASN A 271 6.72 6.39 -13.46
N SER A 272 6.14 5.38 -12.81
CA SER A 272 4.76 4.99 -13.02
C SER A 272 3.79 6.11 -12.65
N LEU A 273 2.57 6.06 -13.21
CA LEU A 273 1.52 7.03 -12.93
C LEU A 273 1.20 7.09 -11.43
N LEU A 274 1.09 5.93 -10.76
CA LEU A 274 0.87 5.86 -9.31
C LEU A 274 1.96 6.63 -8.53
N ASN A 275 3.24 6.38 -8.84
CA ASN A 275 4.34 7.03 -8.13
C ASN A 275 4.46 8.52 -8.45
N GLN A 276 4.06 8.96 -9.65
CA GLN A 276 3.93 10.38 -9.98
C GLN A 276 2.80 11.03 -9.19
N THR A 277 1.64 10.36 -9.11
CA THR A 277 0.48 10.84 -8.35
C THR A 277 0.80 10.95 -6.85
N ILE A 278 1.46 9.98 -6.24
CA ILE A 278 1.93 10.08 -4.85
C ILE A 278 2.77 11.34 -4.62
N ARG A 279 3.69 11.67 -5.54
CA ARG A 279 4.48 12.90 -5.44
C ARG A 279 3.64 14.16 -5.65
N ASN A 280 2.67 14.12 -6.56
CA ASN A 280 1.78 15.24 -6.82
C ASN A 280 0.86 15.50 -5.61
N VAL A 281 0.31 14.46 -4.97
CA VAL A 281 -0.49 14.60 -3.75
C VAL A 281 0.31 15.32 -2.65
N ILE A 282 1.55 14.89 -2.38
CA ILE A 282 2.42 15.60 -1.42
C ILE A 282 2.69 17.04 -1.88
N GLY A 283 2.93 17.25 -3.17
CA GLY A 283 3.28 18.56 -3.70
C GLY A 283 2.14 19.57 -3.73
N ALA A 284 0.91 19.09 -3.84
CA ALA A 284 -0.31 19.89 -3.92
C ALA A 284 -0.81 20.40 -2.57
N VAL A 285 -0.36 19.82 -1.45
CA VAL A 285 -0.81 20.15 -0.08
C VAL A 285 -0.79 21.66 0.18
N ASN A 286 -1.90 22.18 0.65
CA ASN A 286 -2.07 23.59 1.02
C ASN A 286 -1.96 23.81 2.53
N GLU A 287 -2.46 22.87 3.36
CA GLU A 287 -2.56 23.03 4.81
C GLU A 287 -1.96 21.85 5.56
N LYS A 288 -2.49 20.65 5.34
CA LYS A 288 -2.18 19.46 6.12
C LYS A 288 -2.02 18.21 5.26
N LEU A 289 -1.00 17.45 5.57
CA LEU A 289 -0.77 16.10 5.03
C LEU A 289 -0.81 15.08 6.16
N VAL A 290 -1.62 14.03 6.03
CA VAL A 290 -1.53 12.82 6.86
C VAL A 290 -0.99 11.68 6.02
N ILE A 291 -0.01 10.95 6.53
CA ILE A 291 0.57 9.76 5.89
C ILE A 291 0.53 8.60 6.88
N CYS A 292 0.05 7.47 6.42
CA CYS A 292 0.20 6.19 7.11
C CYS A 292 1.11 5.26 6.29
N THR A 293 2.05 4.60 6.97
CA THR A 293 2.89 3.56 6.37
C THR A 293 3.32 2.54 7.44
N PRO A 294 3.35 1.24 7.13
CA PRO A 294 3.71 0.25 8.14
C PRO A 294 5.19 0.31 8.52
N TYR A 295 6.04 0.70 7.58
CA TYR A 295 7.50 0.65 7.72
C TYR A 295 8.11 1.99 7.38
N PHE A 296 8.73 2.66 8.36
CA PHE A 296 9.34 3.95 8.08
C PHE A 296 10.65 3.80 7.29
N ASN A 297 10.50 3.72 5.97
CA ASN A 297 11.61 3.70 5.02
C ASN A 297 11.26 4.52 3.77
N LEU A 298 10.87 5.77 3.96
CA LEU A 298 10.41 6.64 2.87
C LEU A 298 11.52 6.91 1.86
N PRO A 299 11.23 6.82 0.54
CA PRO A 299 12.17 7.20 -0.51
C PRO A 299 12.56 8.68 -0.41
N VAL A 300 13.79 9.00 -0.78
CA VAL A 300 14.33 10.37 -0.72
C VAL A 300 13.41 11.43 -1.36
N PRO A 301 12.76 11.20 -2.51
CA PRO A 301 11.83 12.20 -3.07
C PRO A 301 10.65 12.52 -2.16
N LEU A 302 10.10 11.53 -1.42
CA LEU A 302 8.99 11.76 -0.49
C LEU A 302 9.47 12.53 0.74
N VAL A 303 10.62 12.14 1.32
CA VAL A 303 11.25 12.89 2.44
C VAL A 303 11.50 14.35 2.05
N LYS A 304 12.01 14.61 0.84
CA LYS A 304 12.21 15.97 0.33
C LYS A 304 10.89 16.72 0.16
N GLY A 305 9.84 16.04 -0.28
CA GLY A 305 8.49 16.62 -0.39
C GLY A 305 7.96 17.06 0.97
N ILE A 306 7.99 16.16 1.96
CA ILE A 306 7.57 16.41 3.35
C ILE A 306 8.37 17.58 3.96
N THR A 307 9.70 17.54 3.81
CA THR A 307 10.57 18.63 4.34
C THR A 307 10.23 19.99 3.70
N ARG A 308 9.85 20.00 2.41
CA ARG A 308 9.41 21.24 1.74
C ARG A 308 8.10 21.76 2.31
N LEU A 309 7.13 20.88 2.57
CA LEU A 309 5.87 21.27 3.21
C LEU A 309 6.12 21.93 4.57
N LEU A 310 6.92 21.30 5.42
CA LEU A 310 7.28 21.83 6.74
C LEU A 310 7.96 23.20 6.62
N ARG A 311 8.92 23.36 5.72
CA ARG A 311 9.58 24.66 5.45
C ARG A 311 8.61 25.73 4.94
N SER A 312 7.50 25.33 4.32
CA SER A 312 6.45 26.24 3.85
C SER A 312 5.35 26.49 4.90
N GLY A 313 5.56 26.10 6.15
CA GLY A 313 4.60 26.31 7.24
C GLY A 313 3.43 25.34 7.27
N LYS A 314 3.44 24.27 6.44
CA LYS A 314 2.35 23.28 6.37
C LYS A 314 2.49 22.25 7.48
N LYS A 315 1.36 21.68 7.92
CA LYS A 315 1.33 20.62 8.94
C LYS A 315 1.48 19.25 8.30
N VAL A 316 2.23 18.37 8.93
CA VAL A 316 2.39 16.98 8.50
C VAL A 316 2.21 16.05 9.70
N GLU A 317 1.34 15.06 9.54
CA GLU A 317 1.15 13.97 10.50
C GLU A 317 1.57 12.64 9.85
N ILE A 318 2.44 11.89 10.52
CA ILE A 318 2.94 10.59 10.05
C ILE A 318 2.59 9.54 11.10
N ILE A 319 1.85 8.52 10.71
CA ILE A 319 1.45 7.40 11.56
C ILE A 319 2.16 6.15 11.05
N VAL A 320 2.95 5.52 11.92
CA VAL A 320 3.72 4.30 11.60
C VAL A 320 3.52 3.26 12.69
N GLY A 321 3.73 2.00 12.37
CA GLY A 321 3.76 0.94 13.38
C GLY A 321 4.96 1.12 14.33
N ASP A 322 4.73 0.94 15.63
CA ASP A 322 5.82 0.70 16.56
C ASP A 322 6.64 -0.51 16.09
N LYS A 323 7.92 -0.59 16.46
CA LYS A 323 8.76 -1.74 16.06
C LYS A 323 8.19 -3.08 16.52
N THR A 324 7.49 -3.10 17.65
CA THR A 324 6.84 -4.30 18.20
C THR A 324 5.55 -4.66 17.46
N ALA A 325 4.89 -3.68 16.85
CA ALA A 325 3.72 -3.87 15.99
C ALA A 325 4.08 -4.21 14.53
N ASN A 326 5.36 -4.44 14.24
CA ASN A 326 5.83 -4.83 12.92
C ASN A 326 5.71 -6.35 12.73
N ASP A 327 5.26 -6.80 11.56
CA ASP A 327 5.06 -8.22 11.23
C ASP A 327 6.36 -9.04 11.13
N PHE A 328 7.50 -8.39 11.10
CA PHE A 328 8.83 -9.03 11.19
C PHE A 328 9.42 -8.99 12.60
N TYR A 329 8.73 -8.39 13.58
CA TYR A 329 9.24 -8.34 14.93
C TYR A 329 9.26 -9.75 15.57
N ILE A 330 10.39 -10.07 16.17
CA ILE A 330 10.62 -11.32 16.88
C ILE A 330 11.00 -10.95 18.31
N PRO A 331 10.20 -11.33 19.33
CA PRO A 331 10.52 -11.11 20.74
C PRO A 331 11.87 -11.72 21.14
N GLU A 332 12.55 -11.13 22.12
CA GLU A 332 13.84 -11.64 22.60
C GLU A 332 13.78 -13.05 23.20
N SER A 333 12.60 -13.48 23.65
CA SER A 333 12.30 -14.83 24.13
C SER A 333 12.35 -15.88 23.02
N GLU A 334 12.25 -15.47 21.75
CA GLU A 334 12.28 -16.38 20.60
C GLU A 334 13.66 -16.46 19.93
N PRO A 335 13.95 -17.54 19.19
CA PRO A 335 15.19 -17.68 18.42
C PRO A 335 15.33 -16.56 17.38
N PHE A 336 16.45 -15.82 17.42
CA PHE A 336 16.74 -14.75 16.48
C PHE A 336 16.80 -15.26 15.03
N LYS A 337 16.05 -14.60 14.13
CA LYS A 337 16.15 -14.75 12.67
C LYS A 337 16.58 -13.41 12.07
N ILE A 338 17.31 -13.44 10.95
CA ILE A 338 17.85 -12.22 10.29
C ILE A 338 16.76 -11.21 9.96
N ILE A 339 15.58 -11.69 9.54
CA ILE A 339 14.43 -10.85 9.19
C ILE A 339 13.95 -10.00 10.39
N GLY A 340 14.10 -10.50 11.62
CA GLY A 340 13.76 -9.77 12.84
C GLY A 340 14.60 -8.53 13.12
N ALA A 341 15.64 -8.25 12.30
CA ALA A 341 16.39 -7.01 12.38
C ALA A 341 15.71 -5.84 11.62
N LEU A 342 14.73 -6.11 10.76
CA LEU A 342 14.06 -5.09 9.94
C LEU A 342 13.31 -4.03 10.76
N PRO A 343 12.52 -4.38 11.79
CA PRO A 343 11.85 -3.39 12.62
C PRO A 343 12.80 -2.38 13.26
N TYR A 344 13.98 -2.85 13.67
CA TYR A 344 15.02 -2.00 14.25
C TYR A 344 15.66 -1.05 13.20
N LEU A 345 15.81 -1.53 11.96
CA LEU A 345 16.28 -0.68 10.85
C LEU A 345 15.29 0.44 10.55
N TYR A 346 14.00 0.14 10.56
CA TYR A 346 12.94 1.15 10.37
C TYR A 346 12.89 2.15 11.52
N GLU A 347 13.07 1.72 12.77
CA GLU A 347 13.18 2.63 13.92
C GLU A 347 14.40 3.55 13.80
N ILE A 348 15.57 3.06 13.36
CA ILE A 348 16.74 3.87 13.09
C ILE A 348 16.46 4.96 12.04
N ASN A 349 15.76 4.58 10.95
CA ASN A 349 15.41 5.52 9.89
C ASN A 349 14.44 6.60 10.40
N LEU A 350 13.43 6.21 11.18
CA LEU A 350 12.50 7.14 11.82
C LEU A 350 13.21 8.08 12.79
N ARG A 351 14.09 7.53 13.65
CA ARG A 351 14.87 8.34 14.60
C ARG A 351 15.74 9.37 13.87
N LYS A 352 16.44 8.99 12.80
CA LYS A 352 17.23 9.92 11.97
C LYS A 352 16.37 11.00 11.32
N PHE A 353 15.18 10.63 10.86
CA PHE A 353 14.23 11.59 10.27
C PHE A 353 13.80 12.64 11.30
N ILE A 354 13.42 12.21 12.51
CA ILE A 354 13.02 13.13 13.58
C ILE A 354 14.20 14.00 14.04
N VAL A 355 15.41 13.45 14.23
CA VAL A 355 16.61 14.22 14.57
C VAL A 355 16.81 15.41 13.62
N ASN A 356 16.61 15.21 12.32
CA ASN A 356 16.79 16.26 11.33
C ASN A 356 15.62 17.27 11.27
N LEU A 357 14.50 16.96 11.90
CA LEU A 357 13.27 17.75 11.84
C LEU A 357 12.69 18.03 13.23
N GLN A 358 13.50 17.91 14.31
CA GLN A 358 13.03 18.08 15.68
C GLN A 358 12.41 19.47 15.90
N ASP A 359 12.98 20.54 15.33
CA ASP A 359 12.43 21.89 15.42
C ASP A 359 10.98 22.01 14.93
N TYR A 360 10.58 21.15 13.96
CA TYR A 360 9.20 21.11 13.47
C TYR A 360 8.29 20.26 14.38
N VAL A 361 8.86 19.27 15.07
CA VAL A 361 8.14 18.49 16.10
C VAL A 361 7.87 19.39 17.30
N ASP A 362 8.86 20.15 17.77
CA ASP A 362 8.74 21.07 18.89
C ASP A 362 7.70 22.17 18.65
N LYS A 363 7.47 22.54 17.39
CA LYS A 363 6.45 23.51 16.95
C LYS A 363 5.10 22.88 16.62
N GLU A 364 4.92 21.58 16.87
CA GLU A 364 3.72 20.82 16.51
C GLU A 364 3.33 20.90 15.01
N GLN A 365 4.30 21.22 14.16
CA GLN A 365 4.15 21.28 12.71
C GLN A 365 4.36 19.91 12.08
N LEU A 366 5.21 19.08 12.67
CA LEU A 366 5.39 17.67 12.38
C LEU A 366 4.91 16.84 13.57
N ILE A 367 3.89 16.04 13.37
CA ILE A 367 3.40 15.08 14.36
C ILE A 367 3.76 13.68 13.88
N VAL A 368 4.51 12.94 14.70
CA VAL A 368 4.84 11.54 14.45
C VAL A 368 4.15 10.69 15.50
N ARG A 369 3.42 9.67 15.04
CA ARG A 369 2.70 8.74 15.91
C ARG A 369 3.18 7.32 15.70
N LEU A 370 3.37 6.58 16.79
CA LEU A 370 3.63 5.15 16.81
C LEU A 370 2.34 4.43 17.18
N TRP A 371 1.89 3.57 16.28
CA TRP A 371 0.72 2.73 16.51
C TRP A 371 1.14 1.41 17.20
N ARG A 372 0.42 1.07 18.27
CA ARG A 372 0.60 -0.19 19.00
C ARG A 372 -0.70 -0.58 19.71
N ASP A 373 -1.14 -1.81 19.48
CA ASP A 373 -2.28 -2.42 20.14
C ASP A 373 -1.91 -3.85 20.56
N ASP A 374 -1.54 -4.00 21.80
CA ASP A 374 -1.03 -5.24 22.40
C ASP A 374 0.01 -5.96 21.51
N ASP A 375 -0.29 -7.18 21.07
CA ASP A 375 0.53 -7.99 20.17
C ASP A 375 0.00 -8.03 18.71
N ASN A 376 -0.96 -7.16 18.39
CA ASN A 376 -1.44 -6.94 17.04
C ASN A 376 -0.42 -6.19 16.19
N THR A 377 -0.51 -6.34 14.88
CA THR A 377 0.44 -5.72 13.96
C THR A 377 -0.20 -4.64 13.10
N TYR A 378 0.60 -3.63 12.73
CA TYR A 378 0.18 -2.49 11.93
C TYR A 378 0.69 -2.62 10.49
N HIS A 379 -0.23 -2.52 9.53
CA HIS A 379 0.11 -2.62 8.11
C HIS A 379 -0.60 -1.57 7.23
N LEU A 380 -1.17 -0.56 7.84
CA LEU A 380 -1.99 0.46 7.20
C LEU A 380 -1.15 1.41 6.33
N LYS A 381 -1.67 1.76 5.15
CA LYS A 381 -1.11 2.72 4.20
C LYS A 381 -2.18 3.66 3.71
N GLY A 382 -1.76 4.87 3.40
CA GLY A 382 -2.63 5.86 2.81
C GLY A 382 -2.12 7.27 2.97
N MET A 383 -2.76 8.18 2.27
CA MET A 383 -2.44 9.60 2.32
C MET A 383 -3.73 10.41 2.29
N TRP A 384 -3.74 11.49 3.04
CA TRP A 384 -4.80 12.50 3.05
C TRP A 384 -4.14 13.87 2.93
N ALA A 385 -4.42 14.56 1.85
CA ALA A 385 -3.90 15.89 1.56
C ALA A 385 -5.04 16.89 1.62
N ASP A 386 -4.98 17.76 2.61
CA ASP A 386 -6.06 18.66 2.99
C ASP A 386 -7.37 17.85 3.24
N ASN A 387 -8.51 18.33 2.77
CA ASN A 387 -9.76 17.57 2.78
C ASN A 387 -10.22 17.19 1.38
N ASP A 388 -9.38 17.43 0.36
CA ASP A 388 -9.74 17.33 -1.05
C ASP A 388 -9.23 16.04 -1.70
N TRP A 389 -8.05 15.56 -1.31
CA TRP A 389 -7.38 14.45 -1.96
C TRP A 389 -7.03 13.33 -0.99
N PHE A 390 -7.53 12.14 -1.29
CA PHE A 390 -7.25 10.94 -0.50
C PHE A 390 -6.70 9.83 -1.39
N LEU A 391 -5.66 9.15 -0.94
CA LEU A 391 -5.13 7.97 -1.62
C LEU A 391 -5.35 6.73 -0.77
N ILE A 392 -6.15 5.79 -1.26
CA ILE A 392 -6.17 4.43 -0.77
C ILE A 392 -5.22 3.58 -1.61
N THR A 393 -4.35 2.81 -0.97
CA THR A 393 -3.30 2.09 -1.69
C THR A 393 -2.74 0.93 -0.86
N GLY A 394 -2.27 -0.11 -1.54
CA GLY A 394 -1.42 -1.15 -0.96
C GLY A 394 0.06 -0.78 -0.88
N ASN A 395 0.46 0.33 -1.51
CA ASN A 395 1.85 0.76 -1.61
C ASN A 395 2.42 1.17 -0.24
N ASN A 396 3.45 0.48 0.22
CA ASN A 396 4.09 0.72 1.52
C ASN A 396 4.90 2.03 1.59
N LEU A 397 4.88 2.87 0.56
CA LEU A 397 5.65 4.11 0.46
C LEU A 397 7.15 3.92 0.73
N ASN A 398 7.69 2.77 0.39
CA ASN A 398 9.09 2.42 0.55
C ASN A 398 9.80 2.23 -0.81
N PRO A 399 11.14 2.15 -0.86
CA PRO A 399 11.88 1.99 -2.11
C PRO A 399 11.51 0.74 -2.91
N ARG A 400 11.12 -0.36 -2.25
CA ARG A 400 10.68 -1.59 -2.89
C ARG A 400 9.39 -1.37 -3.67
N ALA A 401 8.36 -0.82 -3.02
CA ALA A 401 7.08 -0.51 -3.64
C ALA A 401 7.23 0.47 -4.82
N VAL A 402 8.12 1.47 -4.69
CA VAL A 402 8.38 2.45 -5.76
C VAL A 402 9.10 1.84 -6.97
N ASN A 403 10.00 0.87 -6.78
CA ASN A 403 10.90 0.43 -7.86
C ASN A 403 10.63 -0.98 -8.39
N LEU A 404 10.15 -1.89 -7.55
CA LEU A 404 10.20 -3.32 -7.82
C LEU A 404 8.84 -3.97 -7.99
N ASP A 405 7.89 -3.65 -7.13
CA ASP A 405 6.60 -4.31 -7.06
C ASP A 405 5.59 -3.68 -8.04
N LEU A 406 4.63 -4.49 -8.51
CA LEU A 406 3.48 -3.98 -9.26
C LEU A 406 2.43 -3.53 -8.25
N GLU A 407 2.25 -2.23 -8.13
CA GLU A 407 1.41 -1.59 -7.12
C GLU A 407 0.20 -0.90 -7.75
N ASN A 408 -0.87 -0.74 -6.98
CA ASN A 408 -1.99 0.12 -7.37
C ASN A 408 -2.52 0.95 -6.20
N GLY A 409 -3.47 1.81 -6.53
CA GLY A 409 -4.22 2.63 -5.59
C GLY A 409 -5.41 3.26 -6.28
N ILE A 410 -6.26 3.88 -5.50
CA ILE A 410 -7.36 4.71 -5.98
C ILE A 410 -7.18 6.10 -5.35
N LEU A 411 -7.03 7.11 -6.20
CA LEU A 411 -7.05 8.50 -5.76
C LEU A 411 -8.51 8.97 -5.72
N ILE A 412 -8.92 9.55 -4.60
CA ILE A 412 -10.23 10.16 -4.41
C ILE A 412 -10.06 11.67 -4.45
N HIS A 413 -10.90 12.35 -5.22
CA HIS A 413 -11.05 13.79 -5.24
C HIS A 413 -12.43 14.14 -4.66
N ASP A 414 -12.44 14.86 -3.56
CA ASP A 414 -13.65 15.22 -2.80
C ASP A 414 -13.72 16.74 -2.56
N PRO A 415 -13.99 17.56 -3.62
CA PRO A 415 -13.92 19.01 -3.54
C PRO A 415 -15.04 19.63 -2.67
N HIS A 416 -16.08 18.86 -2.35
CA HIS A 416 -17.19 19.31 -1.52
C HIS A 416 -17.21 18.65 -0.12
N HIS A 417 -16.16 17.87 0.21
CA HIS A 417 -15.99 17.20 1.52
C HIS A 417 -17.16 16.27 1.88
N GLU A 418 -17.73 15.60 0.89
CA GLU A 418 -18.86 14.68 1.06
C GLU A 418 -18.50 13.44 1.89
N LEU A 419 -17.23 13.01 1.82
CA LEU A 419 -16.69 11.87 2.59
C LEU A 419 -16.09 12.29 3.92
N GLN A 420 -16.04 13.58 4.27
CA GLN A 420 -15.34 14.08 5.45
C GLN A 420 -15.76 13.37 6.75
N PRO A 421 -17.05 13.13 7.04
CA PRO A 421 -17.44 12.42 8.26
C PRO A 421 -16.89 10.98 8.33
N GLN A 422 -16.86 10.25 7.20
CA GLN A 422 -16.32 8.90 7.16
C GLN A 422 -14.80 8.91 7.35
N ILE A 423 -14.10 9.88 6.75
CA ILE A 423 -12.65 10.03 6.82
C ILE A 423 -12.19 10.44 8.20
N GLU A 424 -12.87 11.38 8.85
CA GLU A 424 -12.57 11.76 10.23
C GLU A 424 -12.72 10.57 11.18
N ASN A 425 -13.84 9.84 11.07
CA ASN A 425 -14.05 8.60 11.82
C ASN A 425 -12.95 7.55 11.57
N GLU A 426 -12.48 7.41 10.32
CA GLU A 426 -11.36 6.50 10.00
C GLU A 426 -10.07 6.97 10.68
N LEU A 427 -9.71 8.24 10.54
CA LEU A 427 -8.50 8.81 11.13
C LEU A 427 -8.52 8.74 12.67
N ASP A 428 -9.66 8.97 13.29
CA ASP A 428 -9.78 8.87 14.75
C ASP A 428 -9.59 7.44 15.24
N ARG A 429 -10.17 6.45 14.54
CA ARG A 429 -9.90 5.03 14.82
C ARG A 429 -8.41 4.67 14.64
N ILE A 430 -7.77 5.18 13.59
CA ILE A 430 -6.34 4.95 13.37
C ILE A 430 -5.51 5.54 14.51
N ARG A 431 -5.90 6.68 15.06
CA ARG A 431 -5.21 7.38 16.16
C ARG A 431 -5.43 6.74 17.52
N THR A 432 -6.49 5.96 17.72
CA THR A 432 -6.88 5.40 19.03
C THR A 432 -5.72 4.67 19.73
N HIS A 433 -4.96 3.86 18.98
CA HIS A 433 -3.83 3.09 19.52
C HIS A 433 -2.48 3.72 19.23
N THR A 434 -2.39 5.07 19.20
CA THR A 434 -1.14 5.76 18.88
C THR A 434 -0.57 6.55 20.04
N THR A 435 0.76 6.59 20.11
CA THR A 435 1.53 7.47 20.99
C THR A 435 2.28 8.48 20.16
N VAL A 436 2.21 9.77 20.55
CA VAL A 436 2.95 10.85 19.89
C VAL A 436 4.41 10.80 20.30
N VAL A 437 5.31 10.90 19.33
CA VAL A 437 6.74 11.05 19.54
C VAL A 437 7.07 12.55 19.57
N SER A 438 7.26 13.10 20.76
CA SER A 438 7.61 14.51 20.97
C SER A 438 9.11 14.78 20.84
N HIS A 439 9.95 13.75 21.02
CA HIS A 439 11.41 13.89 20.90
C HIS A 439 12.05 12.61 20.39
N TYR A 440 13.08 12.74 19.53
CA TYR A 440 13.78 11.59 18.94
C TYR A 440 14.40 10.63 19.98
N GLN A 441 14.66 11.09 21.20
CA GLN A 441 15.19 10.24 22.28
C GLN A 441 14.20 9.21 22.80
N GLN A 442 12.90 9.38 22.55
CA GLN A 442 11.86 8.39 22.86
C GLN A 442 11.99 7.14 21.99
N LEU A 443 12.64 7.24 20.81
CA LEU A 443 13.00 6.10 19.99
C LEU A 443 14.33 5.52 20.45
N GLN A 444 14.36 4.20 20.56
CA GLN A 444 15.53 3.50 21.07
C GLN A 444 16.77 3.74 20.18
N SER A 445 17.89 4.02 20.79
CA SER A 445 19.19 4.11 20.11
C SER A 445 19.75 2.71 19.83
N ASP A 446 20.48 2.55 18.73
CA ASP A 446 21.01 1.26 18.27
C ASP A 446 21.96 0.57 19.27
N GLN A 447 22.58 1.32 20.16
CA GLN A 447 23.42 0.77 21.25
C GLN A 447 22.64 -0.04 22.28
N PHE A 448 21.32 0.21 22.41
CA PHE A 448 20.44 -0.49 23.35
C PHE A 448 19.66 -1.65 22.69
N TYR A 449 19.93 -1.93 21.43
CA TYR A 449 19.27 -3.05 20.73
C TYR A 449 19.82 -4.41 21.24
N PRO A 450 19.03 -5.48 21.12
CA PRO A 450 19.49 -6.81 21.45
C PRO A 450 20.85 -7.13 20.83
N PRO A 451 21.79 -7.78 21.54
CA PRO A 451 23.17 -7.96 21.08
C PRO A 451 23.30 -8.58 19.67
N LYS A 452 22.41 -9.53 19.34
CA LYS A 452 22.39 -10.19 18.01
C LYS A 452 21.98 -9.22 16.90
N VAL A 453 20.98 -8.36 17.16
CA VAL A 453 20.50 -7.31 16.24
C VAL A 453 21.62 -6.29 16.04
N HIS A 454 22.17 -5.73 17.14
CA HIS A 454 23.25 -4.75 17.10
C HIS A 454 24.46 -5.28 16.30
N LYS A 455 24.90 -6.51 16.56
CA LYS A 455 26.00 -7.15 15.82
C LYS A 455 25.72 -7.27 14.32
N LEU A 456 24.49 -7.66 13.94
CA LEU A 456 24.09 -7.77 12.53
C LEU A 456 24.08 -6.39 11.85
N LEU A 457 23.40 -5.40 12.44
CA LEU A 457 23.30 -4.05 11.86
C LEU A 457 24.69 -3.41 11.72
N ARG A 458 25.59 -3.60 12.69
CA ARG A 458 26.97 -3.13 12.61
C ARG A 458 27.76 -3.78 11.48
N ARG A 459 27.55 -5.08 11.25
CA ARG A 459 28.16 -5.80 10.10
C ARG A 459 27.64 -5.27 8.75
N LEU A 460 26.32 -5.10 8.62
CA LEU A 460 25.70 -4.56 7.40
C LEU A 460 26.23 -3.14 7.09
N ARG A 461 26.35 -2.27 8.11
CA ARG A 461 26.93 -0.92 7.93
C ARG A 461 28.39 -0.96 7.48
N ARG A 462 29.24 -1.79 8.11
CA ARG A 462 30.65 -1.93 7.74
C ARG A 462 30.83 -2.44 6.30
N ALA A 463 29.97 -3.31 5.86
CA ALA A 463 29.99 -3.85 4.49
C ALA A 463 29.30 -2.91 3.47
N GLY A 464 28.76 -1.74 3.88
CA GLY A 464 27.99 -0.83 3.01
C GLY A 464 26.67 -1.43 2.49
N VAL A 465 26.27 -2.60 3.01
CA VAL A 465 25.09 -3.34 2.58
C VAL A 465 23.81 -2.72 3.16
N ASP A 466 23.89 -1.98 4.25
CA ASP A 466 22.77 -1.23 4.83
C ASP A 466 22.11 -0.29 3.82
N LYS A 467 22.89 0.39 2.96
CA LYS A 467 22.40 1.23 1.87
C LYS A 467 21.69 0.44 0.77
N ILE A 468 22.13 -0.79 0.51
CA ILE A 468 21.51 -1.68 -0.49
C ILE A 468 20.19 -2.23 0.10
N VAL A 469 20.25 -2.71 1.34
CA VAL A 469 19.07 -3.21 2.07
C VAL A 469 17.99 -2.14 2.17
N SER A 470 18.34 -0.91 2.55
CA SER A 470 17.39 0.20 2.61
C SER A 470 16.83 0.68 1.25
N ARG A 471 17.42 0.23 0.11
CA ARG A 471 16.91 0.50 -1.24
C ARG A 471 16.05 -0.64 -1.80
N ILE A 472 16.11 -1.81 -1.19
CA ILE A 472 15.38 -3.01 -1.64
C ILE A 472 14.18 -3.28 -0.72
N LEU A 473 14.25 -2.87 0.51
CA LEU A 473 13.19 -2.97 1.53
C LEU A 473 12.44 -1.66 1.69
#